data_6e4d4bf8ff2b447c526f58bf8568c87d
#
_entry.id   6e4d4bf8ff2b447c526f58bf8568c87d
#
_cell.length_a   1.000
_cell.length_b   1.000
_cell.length_c   1.000
_cell.angle_alpha   90.00
_cell.angle_beta   90.00
_cell.angle_gamma   90.00
#
_symmetry.space_group_name_H-M   'P 1'
#
loop_
_entity.id
_entity.type
_entity.pdbx_description
1 polymer ?
#
loop_
_entity_poly.entity_id
_entity_poly.type
_entity_poly.pdbx_seq_one_letter_code
_entity_poly.pdbx_strand_id
1 'polypeptide(L)'
;QLNLIKGLSDDAYFSKPIITSYPRGFEVINLENEEFKLDSIDDLVYSIAYRKDSMFMRDLFSRQIGRPLKTDQPVHGYLLAAGCLFADGCFVEEVPYDPNYYFYGEEISMMLRAFTKGFSIFHTPNIPIFHLYNNDPETSGRQLHWNPDEDKNRITKWHELEKQSIQRLTDLIEA
;
A
#
# COMPACT_ATOMS: atom_id res chain seq x y z
N GLN A 1 7.96 -12.64 -10.24
CA GLN A 1 8.46 -11.35 -9.71
C GLN A 1 9.99 -11.32 -9.60
N LEU A 2 10.64 -12.41 -9.15
CA LEU A 2 12.10 -12.44 -9.01
C LEU A 2 12.84 -12.15 -10.34
N ASN A 3 12.36 -12.73 -11.46
CA ASN A 3 12.95 -12.47 -12.78
C ASN A 3 12.71 -11.02 -13.23
N LEU A 4 11.60 -10.43 -12.85
CA LEU A 4 11.31 -9.04 -13.15
C LEU A 4 12.24 -8.11 -12.35
N ILE A 5 12.43 -8.34 -11.06
CA ILE A 5 13.38 -7.57 -10.24
C ILE A 5 14.79 -7.63 -10.83
N LYS A 6 15.25 -8.83 -11.19
CA LYS A 6 16.57 -8.99 -11.83
C LYS A 6 16.68 -8.19 -13.12
N GLY A 7 15.68 -8.29 -14.01
CA GLY A 7 15.67 -7.54 -15.27
C GLY A 7 15.68 -6.02 -15.07
N LEU A 8 14.96 -5.51 -14.07
CA LEU A 8 14.98 -4.09 -13.72
C LEU A 8 16.31 -3.66 -13.08
N SER A 9 16.93 -4.52 -12.27
CA SER A 9 18.23 -4.23 -11.63
C SER A 9 19.38 -4.20 -12.61
N ASP A 10 19.27 -4.88 -13.75
CA ASP A 10 20.27 -4.85 -14.82
C ASP A 10 20.26 -3.52 -15.60
N ASP A 11 19.19 -2.72 -15.45
CA ASP A 11 19.16 -1.36 -15.99
C ASP A 11 19.99 -0.43 -15.09
N ALA A 12 20.98 0.24 -15.70
CA ALA A 12 21.89 1.15 -15.00
C ALA A 12 21.18 2.31 -14.26
N TYR A 13 19.92 2.61 -14.63
CA TYR A 13 19.10 3.64 -13.99
C TYR A 13 18.30 3.14 -12.77
N PHE A 14 18.13 1.80 -12.62
CA PHE A 14 17.20 1.23 -11.62
C PHE A 14 17.87 0.12 -10.80
N SER A 15 18.95 0.45 -10.11
CA SER A 15 19.76 -0.51 -9.35
C SER A 15 19.03 -1.14 -8.14
N LYS A 16 17.95 -0.51 -7.64
CA LYS A 16 17.17 -0.94 -6.46
C LYS A 16 15.68 -0.90 -6.75
N PRO A 17 15.14 -1.79 -7.60
CA PRO A 17 13.73 -1.78 -7.93
C PRO A 17 12.85 -2.33 -6.80
N ILE A 18 11.72 -1.66 -6.58
CA ILE A 18 10.60 -2.13 -5.76
C ILE A 18 9.44 -2.41 -6.70
N ILE A 19 8.88 -3.61 -6.62
CA ILE A 19 7.63 -3.95 -7.31
C ILE A 19 6.48 -3.78 -6.32
N THR A 20 5.49 -3.03 -6.72
CA THR A 20 4.25 -2.83 -5.98
C THR A 20 3.07 -2.68 -6.95
N SER A 21 1.87 -2.75 -6.47
CA SER A 21 0.65 -2.45 -7.23
C SER A 21 -0.49 -2.23 -6.24
N TYR A 22 -1.53 -1.54 -6.68
CA TYR A 22 -2.77 -1.50 -5.91
C TYR A 22 -3.48 -2.85 -6.08
N PRO A 23 -3.64 -3.68 -5.03
CA PRO A 23 -4.26 -4.99 -5.16
C PRO A 23 -5.68 -4.89 -5.69
N ARG A 24 -6.09 -5.85 -6.51
CA ARG A 24 -7.50 -5.99 -6.92
C ARG A 24 -8.37 -6.38 -5.73
N GLY A 25 -9.67 -6.13 -5.82
CA GLY A 25 -10.62 -6.49 -4.80
C GLY A 25 -11.06 -7.95 -4.86
N PHE A 26 -11.66 -8.41 -3.79
CA PHE A 26 -12.55 -9.55 -3.79
C PHE A 26 -13.74 -9.30 -2.87
N GLU A 27 -14.83 -10.01 -3.13
CA GLU A 27 -16.05 -9.99 -2.34
C GLU A 27 -16.23 -11.34 -1.64
N VAL A 28 -16.72 -11.31 -0.42
CA VAL A 28 -17.17 -12.50 0.30
C VAL A 28 -18.63 -12.75 -0.08
N ILE A 29 -18.89 -13.87 -0.72
CA ILE A 29 -20.26 -14.29 -1.11
C ILE A 29 -20.91 -15.08 0.02
N ASN A 30 -20.17 -16.01 0.60
CA ASN A 30 -20.62 -16.80 1.73
C ASN A 30 -19.44 -17.14 2.64
N LEU A 31 -19.47 -16.63 3.89
CA LEU A 31 -18.41 -16.87 4.86
C LEU A 31 -18.37 -18.31 5.35
N GLU A 32 -19.54 -18.96 5.53
CA GLU A 32 -19.63 -20.31 6.08
C GLU A 32 -19.07 -21.35 5.09
N ASN A 33 -19.26 -21.10 3.80
CA ASN A 33 -18.80 -21.98 2.72
C ASN A 33 -17.46 -21.55 2.11
N GLU A 34 -16.82 -20.51 2.65
CA GLU A 34 -15.57 -19.92 2.11
C GLU A 34 -15.69 -19.58 0.61
N GLU A 35 -16.86 -19.05 0.21
CA GLU A 35 -17.13 -18.70 -1.18
C GLU A 35 -16.76 -17.22 -1.43
N PHE A 36 -15.88 -16.98 -2.38
CA PHE A 36 -15.36 -15.65 -2.72
C PHE A 36 -15.54 -15.38 -4.22
N LYS A 37 -15.79 -14.12 -4.54
CA LYS A 37 -15.77 -13.62 -5.91
C LYS A 37 -14.61 -12.65 -6.07
N LEU A 38 -13.65 -13.02 -6.89
CA LEU A 38 -12.51 -12.18 -7.23
C LEU A 38 -12.91 -11.15 -8.28
N ASP A 39 -12.35 -9.94 -8.20
CA ASP A 39 -12.37 -9.02 -9.32
C ASP A 39 -11.72 -9.66 -10.55
N SER A 40 -12.15 -9.26 -11.74
CA SER A 40 -11.66 -9.84 -12.98
C SER A 40 -10.13 -9.70 -13.07
N ILE A 41 -9.48 -10.82 -13.40
CA ILE A 41 -8.06 -10.80 -13.77
C ILE A 41 -8.01 -10.28 -15.20
N ASP A 42 -7.47 -9.09 -15.35
CA ASP A 42 -7.23 -8.42 -16.63
C ASP A 42 -5.72 -8.13 -16.78
N ASP A 43 -5.30 -7.78 -17.99
CA ASP A 43 -3.92 -7.44 -18.31
C ASP A 43 -3.62 -5.95 -18.02
N LEU A 44 -4.20 -5.41 -16.95
CA LEU A 44 -4.01 -4.03 -16.56
C LEU A 44 -3.00 -3.91 -15.41
N VAL A 45 -2.20 -2.86 -15.46
CA VAL A 45 -1.43 -2.38 -14.32
C VAL A 45 -2.32 -1.47 -13.49
N TYR A 46 -2.52 -1.79 -12.22
CA TYR A 46 -3.21 -0.89 -11.28
C TYR A 46 -2.19 0.03 -10.62
N SER A 47 -1.87 1.10 -11.33
CA SER A 47 -0.94 2.11 -10.84
C SER A 47 -1.53 2.84 -9.63
N ILE A 48 -0.70 3.04 -8.62
CA ILE A 48 -1.11 3.72 -7.40
C ILE A 48 -1.12 5.23 -7.63
N ALA A 49 -2.22 5.87 -7.29
CA ALA A 49 -2.39 7.30 -7.39
C ALA A 49 -3.16 7.86 -6.19
N TYR A 50 -3.09 9.16 -5.97
CA TYR A 50 -3.93 9.83 -4.99
C TYR A 50 -5.34 10.04 -5.52
N ARG A 51 -6.33 9.94 -4.64
CA ARG A 51 -7.70 10.33 -4.95
C ARG A 51 -7.80 11.86 -5.07
N LYS A 52 -8.45 12.34 -6.14
CA LYS A 52 -8.59 13.78 -6.36
C LYS A 52 -9.43 14.49 -5.31
N ASP A 53 -10.40 13.79 -4.74
CA ASP A 53 -11.31 14.28 -3.70
C ASP A 53 -10.66 14.38 -2.30
N SER A 54 -9.50 13.77 -2.12
CA SER A 54 -8.71 13.84 -0.89
C SER A 54 -7.51 14.80 -0.97
N MET A 55 -7.35 15.50 -2.08
CA MET A 55 -6.28 16.48 -2.28
C MET A 55 -6.54 17.87 -1.65
N PHE A 56 -7.46 17.98 -0.70
CA PHE A 56 -7.59 19.22 0.05
C PHE A 56 -6.40 19.38 0.98
N MET A 57 -5.76 20.51 0.88
CA MET A 57 -4.47 20.95 1.41
C MET A 57 -4.27 20.83 2.95
N ARG A 58 -5.14 20.16 3.67
CA ARG A 58 -4.99 19.81 5.09
C ARG A 58 -4.68 18.34 5.34
N ASP A 59 -4.97 17.48 4.36
CA ASP A 59 -4.64 16.07 4.45
C ASP A 59 -3.39 15.80 3.62
N LEU A 60 -2.22 15.91 4.24
CA LEU A 60 -0.96 15.33 3.75
C LEU A 60 -1.09 13.83 3.43
N PHE A 61 -2.25 13.27 3.70
CA PHE A 61 -2.63 11.86 3.64
C PHE A 61 -3.81 11.63 2.70
N SER A 62 -3.65 12.06 1.45
CA SER A 62 -4.65 11.70 0.45
C SER A 62 -4.70 10.18 0.29
N ARG A 63 -5.94 9.66 0.33
CA ARG A 63 -6.17 8.22 0.14
C ARG A 63 -5.66 7.78 -1.21
N GLN A 64 -5.01 6.64 -1.24
CA GLN A 64 -4.53 6.02 -2.46
C GLN A 64 -5.67 5.28 -3.16
N ILE A 65 -5.59 5.19 -4.48
CA ILE A 65 -6.46 4.38 -5.34
C ILE A 65 -5.63 3.71 -6.43
N GLY A 66 -6.12 2.57 -6.91
CA GLY A 66 -5.63 1.94 -8.13
C GLY A 66 -6.22 2.62 -9.36
N ARG A 67 -5.37 3.04 -10.29
CA ARG A 67 -5.76 3.51 -11.62
C ARG A 67 -5.35 2.49 -12.66
N PRO A 68 -6.31 1.91 -13.40
CA PRO A 68 -6.00 0.95 -14.44
C PRO A 68 -5.27 1.61 -15.62
N LEU A 69 -4.15 1.01 -16.01
CA LEU A 69 -3.37 1.36 -17.19
C LEU A 69 -3.28 0.14 -18.09
N LYS A 70 -3.60 0.31 -19.37
CA LYS A 70 -3.52 -0.76 -20.36
C LYS A 70 -2.08 -0.92 -20.83
N THR A 71 -1.33 -1.77 -20.15
CA THR A 71 0.04 -2.14 -20.51
C THR A 71 0.38 -3.49 -19.89
N ASP A 72 1.21 -4.26 -20.58
CA ASP A 72 1.78 -5.53 -20.12
C ASP A 72 3.19 -5.35 -19.53
N GLN A 73 3.68 -4.11 -19.52
CA GLN A 73 5.00 -3.75 -19.00
C GLN A 73 4.90 -3.07 -17.63
N PRO A 74 5.94 -3.22 -16.80
CA PRO A 74 6.06 -2.42 -15.57
C PRO A 74 6.05 -0.93 -15.86
N VAL A 75 5.39 -0.16 -15.02
CA VAL A 75 5.32 1.30 -15.12
C VAL A 75 6.04 1.92 -13.94
N HIS A 76 6.97 2.82 -14.19
CA HIS A 76 7.62 3.57 -13.13
C HIS A 76 6.58 4.41 -12.37
N GLY A 77 6.58 4.29 -11.05
CA GLY A 77 5.65 4.96 -10.15
C GLY A 77 6.38 5.68 -9.01
N TYR A 78 5.60 6.39 -8.20
CA TYR A 78 6.12 7.12 -7.05
C TYR A 78 5.50 6.66 -5.73
N LEU A 79 4.34 6.02 -5.80
CA LEU A 79 3.60 5.58 -4.62
C LEU A 79 3.78 4.08 -4.39
N LEU A 80 3.77 3.69 -3.14
CA LEU A 80 3.95 2.33 -2.66
C LEU A 80 2.68 1.89 -1.93
N ALA A 81 2.26 0.66 -2.15
CA ALA A 81 1.21 0.01 -1.38
C ALA A 81 1.81 -1.09 -0.50
N ALA A 82 1.67 -0.96 0.80
CA ALA A 82 2.16 -1.96 1.76
C ALA A 82 1.46 -3.32 1.62
N GLY A 83 0.22 -3.33 1.10
CA GLY A 83 -0.52 -4.56 0.80
C GLY A 83 0.11 -5.44 -0.29
N CYS A 84 1.01 -4.89 -1.11
CA CYS A 84 1.76 -5.62 -2.12
C CYS A 84 3.11 -4.94 -2.36
N LEU A 85 4.16 -5.47 -1.74
CA LEU A 85 5.53 -4.99 -1.90
C LEU A 85 6.46 -6.16 -2.10
N PHE A 86 7.30 -6.09 -3.14
CA PHE A 86 8.35 -7.06 -3.41
C PHE A 86 9.63 -6.31 -3.83
N ALA A 87 10.71 -6.53 -3.11
CA ALA A 87 12.00 -5.88 -3.32
C ALA A 87 13.15 -6.84 -2.98
N ASP A 88 14.37 -6.42 -3.27
CA ASP A 88 15.56 -7.10 -2.76
C ASP A 88 15.65 -6.99 -1.22
N GLY A 89 16.29 -7.96 -0.57
CA GLY A 89 16.42 -8.01 0.88
C GLY A 89 17.09 -6.77 1.50
N CYS A 90 17.95 -6.08 0.77
CA CYS A 90 18.55 -4.82 1.23
C CYS A 90 17.51 -3.73 1.55
N PHE A 91 16.30 -3.81 0.96
CA PHE A 91 15.23 -2.89 1.29
C PHE A 91 14.87 -2.90 2.77
N VAL A 92 14.78 -4.07 3.39
CA VAL A 92 14.43 -4.20 4.81
C VAL A 92 15.51 -3.60 5.71
N GLU A 93 16.77 -3.69 5.30
CA GLU A 93 17.90 -3.13 6.04
C GLU A 93 18.00 -1.61 5.89
N GLU A 94 17.83 -1.10 4.67
CA GLU A 94 18.00 0.32 4.36
C GLU A 94 16.74 1.16 4.65
N VAL A 95 15.56 0.56 4.56
CA VAL A 95 14.25 1.19 4.79
C VAL A 95 13.45 0.38 5.81
N PRO A 96 13.95 0.23 7.04
CA PRO A 96 13.26 -0.56 8.05
C PRO A 96 11.86 0.02 8.32
N TYR A 97 10.90 -0.88 8.57
CA TYR A 97 9.56 -0.46 8.98
C TYR A 97 9.63 0.32 10.29
N ASP A 98 8.93 1.43 10.36
CA ASP A 98 8.84 2.24 11.57
C ASP A 98 7.60 1.86 12.38
N PRO A 99 7.75 1.15 13.52
CA PRO A 99 6.63 0.65 14.31
C PRO A 99 5.80 1.74 15.01
N ASN A 100 6.23 3.00 14.93
CA ASN A 100 5.51 4.11 15.53
C ASN A 100 4.46 4.73 14.60
N TYR A 101 4.33 4.21 13.36
CA TYR A 101 3.19 4.53 12.52
C TYR A 101 2.03 3.60 12.86
N TYR A 102 0.86 4.18 12.92
CA TYR A 102 -0.39 3.47 13.07
C TYR A 102 -1.28 3.71 11.87
N PHE A 103 -1.33 2.72 10.97
CA PHE A 103 -2.13 2.65 9.76
C PHE A 103 -1.83 3.74 8.72
N TYR A 104 -2.07 5.03 9.03
CA TYR A 104 -1.80 6.13 8.10
C TYR A 104 -0.36 6.63 8.19
N GLY A 105 0.17 7.08 7.04
CA GLY A 105 1.48 7.70 6.94
C GLY A 105 2.63 6.72 6.75
N GLU A 106 2.46 5.44 7.06
CA GLU A 106 3.52 4.44 6.93
C GLU A 106 4.01 4.28 5.49
N GLU A 107 3.07 4.09 4.55
CA GLU A 107 3.36 3.89 3.13
C GLU A 107 4.09 5.11 2.55
N ILE A 108 3.65 6.32 2.91
CA ILE A 108 4.28 7.56 2.49
C ILE A 108 5.68 7.69 3.09
N SER A 109 5.83 7.39 4.39
CA SER A 109 7.13 7.38 5.05
C SER A 109 8.09 6.38 4.39
N MET A 110 7.64 5.16 4.11
CA MET A 110 8.46 4.15 3.43
C MET A 110 8.86 4.60 2.03
N MET A 111 7.91 5.16 1.26
CA MET A 111 8.15 5.69 -0.07
C MET A 111 9.22 6.80 -0.06
N LEU A 112 9.08 7.79 0.81
CA LEU A 112 10.04 8.91 0.93
C LEU A 112 11.44 8.39 1.30
N ARG A 113 11.54 7.52 2.30
CA ARG A 113 12.81 6.95 2.72
C ARG A 113 13.43 6.04 1.64
N ALA A 114 12.61 5.26 0.92
CA ALA A 114 13.06 4.46 -0.20
C ALA A 114 13.65 5.34 -1.31
N PHE A 115 12.95 6.41 -1.66
CA PHE A 115 13.43 7.38 -2.66
C PHE A 115 14.78 7.97 -2.28
N THR A 116 14.96 8.42 -1.03
CA THR A 116 16.24 8.99 -0.55
C THR A 116 17.39 7.97 -0.50
N LYS A 117 17.08 6.67 -0.55
CA LYS A 117 18.05 5.56 -0.61
C LYS A 117 18.28 5.02 -2.02
N GLY A 118 17.72 5.69 -3.04
CA GLY A 118 17.91 5.35 -4.44
C GLY A 118 17.06 4.17 -4.93
N PHE A 119 16.01 3.80 -4.21
CA PHE A 119 15.04 2.82 -4.69
C PHE A 119 14.12 3.43 -5.75
N SER A 120 13.77 2.62 -6.74
CA SER A 120 12.83 2.98 -7.81
C SER A 120 11.59 2.10 -7.73
N ILE A 121 10.42 2.73 -7.74
CA ILE A 121 9.13 2.04 -7.58
C ILE A 121 8.55 1.72 -8.95
N PHE A 122 8.09 0.47 -9.13
CA PHE A 122 7.43 -0.01 -10.33
C PHE A 122 6.08 -0.62 -9.99
N HIS A 123 5.06 -0.19 -10.70
CA HIS A 123 3.74 -0.83 -10.70
C HIS A 123 3.72 -1.86 -11.83
N THR A 124 3.30 -3.08 -11.52
CA THR A 124 3.40 -4.20 -12.47
C THR A 124 2.04 -4.86 -12.72
N PRO A 125 1.84 -5.45 -13.90
CA PRO A 125 0.68 -6.30 -14.15
C PRO A 125 0.79 -7.63 -13.39
N ASN A 126 -0.28 -8.40 -13.41
CA ASN A 126 -0.30 -9.80 -12.96
C ASN A 126 0.14 -10.02 -11.50
N ILE A 127 -0.22 -9.10 -10.62
CA ILE A 127 -0.03 -9.27 -9.18
C ILE A 127 -1.06 -10.31 -8.68
N PRO A 128 -0.63 -11.44 -8.12
CA PRO A 128 -1.52 -12.53 -7.68
C PRO A 128 -2.06 -12.30 -6.26
N ILE A 129 -2.31 -11.03 -5.90
CA ILE A 129 -2.77 -10.64 -4.58
C ILE A 129 -4.09 -9.89 -4.72
N PHE A 130 -5.07 -10.27 -3.90
CA PHE A 130 -6.36 -9.64 -3.81
C PHE A 130 -6.57 -9.10 -2.39
N HIS A 131 -7.30 -8.01 -2.27
CA HIS A 131 -7.56 -7.35 -1.00
C HIS A 131 -9.07 -7.25 -0.74
N LEU A 132 -9.49 -7.56 0.48
CA LEU A 132 -10.86 -7.37 0.92
C LEU A 132 -11.08 -5.91 1.31
N TYR A 133 -11.72 -5.14 0.41
CA TYR A 133 -12.00 -3.71 0.64
C TYR A 133 -13.30 -3.46 1.42
N ASN A 134 -14.18 -4.47 1.51
CA ASN A 134 -15.40 -4.33 2.29
C ASN A 134 -15.09 -4.15 3.79
N ASN A 135 -15.55 -3.04 4.37
CA ASN A 135 -15.31 -2.67 5.76
C ASN A 135 -16.51 -2.96 6.67
N ASP A 136 -17.59 -3.52 6.14
CA ASP A 136 -18.74 -3.94 6.91
C ASP A 136 -18.46 -5.30 7.59
N PRO A 137 -18.37 -5.37 8.93
CA PRO A 137 -18.05 -6.61 9.64
C PRO A 137 -19.12 -7.71 9.43
N GLU A 138 -20.39 -7.34 9.23
CA GLU A 138 -21.49 -8.30 9.09
C GLU A 138 -21.40 -9.08 7.79
N THR A 139 -20.97 -8.42 6.72
CA THR A 139 -20.90 -9.02 5.39
C THR A 139 -19.50 -9.50 5.00
N SER A 140 -18.44 -8.97 5.61
CA SER A 140 -17.05 -9.35 5.30
C SER A 140 -16.43 -10.30 6.32
N GLY A 141 -17.00 -10.41 7.51
CA GLY A 141 -16.38 -11.11 8.65
C GLY A 141 -15.10 -10.43 9.17
N ARG A 142 -14.77 -9.23 8.66
CA ARG A 142 -13.51 -8.56 8.93
C ARG A 142 -13.62 -7.66 10.16
N GLN A 143 -12.79 -7.91 11.16
CA GLN A 143 -12.64 -7.02 12.30
C GLN A 143 -11.64 -5.90 11.98
N LEU A 144 -12.10 -4.66 12.10
CA LEU A 144 -11.28 -3.49 11.82
C LEU A 144 -10.78 -2.84 13.09
N HIS A 145 -9.51 -2.45 13.12
CA HIS A 145 -8.86 -1.91 14.30
C HIS A 145 -9.46 -0.58 14.81
N TRP A 146 -10.28 0.10 14.01
CA TRP A 146 -11.04 1.30 14.39
C TRP A 146 -12.48 1.03 14.83
N ASN A 147 -12.94 -0.23 14.80
CA ASN A 147 -14.24 -0.59 15.31
C ASN A 147 -14.31 -0.32 16.83
N PRO A 148 -15.43 0.23 17.34
CA PRO A 148 -15.55 0.55 18.75
C PRO A 148 -15.28 -0.64 19.68
N ASP A 149 -15.67 -1.84 19.30
CA ASP A 149 -15.45 -3.05 20.08
C ASP A 149 -14.00 -3.45 20.16
N GLU A 150 -13.23 -3.27 19.08
CA GLU A 150 -11.79 -3.53 19.05
C GLU A 150 -11.00 -2.44 19.80
N ASP A 151 -11.45 -1.20 19.71
CA ASP A 151 -10.74 -0.05 20.28
C ASP A 151 -11.02 0.13 21.79
N LYS A 152 -12.15 -0.38 22.32
CA LYS A 152 -12.57 -0.14 23.71
C LYS A 152 -11.53 -0.57 24.75
N ASN A 153 -10.79 -1.64 24.48
CA ASN A 153 -9.79 -2.20 25.40
C ASN A 153 -8.38 -1.61 25.19
N ARG A 154 -8.18 -0.71 24.23
CA ARG A 154 -6.89 -0.07 23.99
C ARG A 154 -6.64 1.02 25.02
N ILE A 155 -5.38 1.13 25.49
CA ILE A 155 -4.93 2.22 26.36
C ILE A 155 -4.95 3.51 25.57
N THR A 156 -4.31 3.54 24.40
CA THR A 156 -4.32 4.68 23.48
C THR A 156 -5.31 4.38 22.36
N LYS A 157 -6.28 5.24 22.16
CA LYS A 157 -7.35 5.05 21.17
C LYS A 157 -6.83 5.20 19.74
N TRP A 158 -7.49 4.52 18.78
CA TRP A 158 -7.05 4.50 17.39
C TRP A 158 -6.87 5.90 16.78
N HIS A 159 -7.77 6.85 17.10
CA HIS A 159 -7.71 8.21 16.58
C HIS A 159 -6.55 9.04 17.18
N GLU A 160 -6.11 8.70 18.39
CA GLU A 160 -4.94 9.31 19.02
C GLU A 160 -3.65 8.77 18.36
N LEU A 161 -3.61 7.46 18.09
CA LEU A 161 -2.51 6.80 17.38
C LEU A 161 -2.39 7.34 15.95
N GLU A 162 -3.51 7.51 15.25
CA GLU A 162 -3.55 8.13 13.92
C GLU A 162 -2.98 9.55 13.95
N LYS A 163 -3.40 10.37 14.92
CA LYS A 163 -2.87 11.72 15.09
C LYS A 163 -1.37 11.75 15.34
N GLN A 164 -0.85 10.81 16.12
CA GLN A 164 0.59 10.65 16.35
C GLN A 164 1.34 10.28 15.06
N SER A 165 0.76 9.37 14.26
CA SER A 165 1.30 8.98 12.95
C SER A 165 1.36 10.17 11.98
N ILE A 166 0.31 10.97 11.95
CA ILE A 166 0.24 12.21 11.15
C ILE A 166 1.35 13.18 11.56
N GLN A 167 1.49 13.46 12.84
CA GLN A 167 2.55 14.34 13.33
C GLN A 167 3.93 13.83 12.95
N ARG A 168 4.16 12.52 13.15
CA ARG A 168 5.44 11.87 12.80
C ARG A 168 5.79 11.98 11.33
N LEU A 169 4.80 11.84 10.44
CA LEU A 169 5.05 12.03 9.00
C LEU A 169 5.31 13.51 8.67
N THR A 170 4.59 14.44 9.30
CA THR A 170 4.84 15.89 9.14
C THR A 170 6.28 16.21 9.54
N ASP A 171 6.72 15.75 10.71
CA ASP A 171 8.08 15.95 11.19
C ASP A 171 9.14 15.37 10.22
N LEU A 172 8.84 14.23 9.61
CA LEU A 172 9.72 13.61 8.60
C LEU A 172 9.83 14.46 7.32
N ILE A 173 8.75 15.09 6.90
CA ILE A 173 8.71 15.91 5.67
C ILE A 173 9.37 17.27 5.88
N GLU A 174 9.30 17.82 7.09
CA GLU A 174 9.85 19.13 7.43
C GLU A 174 11.34 19.08 7.84
N ALA A 175 11.90 17.88 8.06
CA ALA A 175 13.30 17.68 8.45
C ALA A 175 14.27 17.80 7.26
#